data_644eb961e82b6f0b4284936139b30420
#
_entry.id   644eb961e82b6f0b4284936139b30420
#
_cell.length_a   1.000
_cell.length_b   1.000
_cell.length_c   1.000
_cell.angle_alpha   90.00
_cell.angle_beta   90.00
_cell.angle_gamma   90.00
#
_symmetry.space_group_name_H-M   'P 1'
#
loop_
_entity.id
_entity.type
_entity.pdbx_description
1 polymer ?
#
loop_
_entity_poly.entity_id
_entity_poly.type
_entity_poly.pdbx_seq_one_letter_code
_entity_poly.pdbx_strand_id
1 'polypeptide(L)'
;MYHIHQLNKISAKGTELLTNDYTTTESIDEAEGILVRSANMHEMHFSDNLLAVARAGAGVNNIPLTSCADQGIVVFNTPGANANSVMELAICGMLRGSRDIVGGINWVQSIKGSPDVAKMVEKGKSRFAGNELRGKKLGIIGLGAIGGPLANAAIRLGMNV
;
A
#
# COMPACT_ATOMS: atom_id res chain seq x y z
N MET A 1 -31.55 1.76 10.98
CA MET A 1 -30.64 2.18 9.89
C MET A 1 -29.40 2.73 10.59
N TYR A 2 -28.22 2.16 10.33
CA TYR A 2 -26.97 2.55 10.99
C TYR A 2 -26.27 3.69 10.22
N HIS A 3 -25.72 4.65 10.94
CA HIS A 3 -25.01 5.79 10.36
C HIS A 3 -23.51 5.50 10.30
N ILE A 4 -22.94 5.58 9.09
CA ILE A 4 -21.53 5.31 8.84
C ILE A 4 -20.81 6.60 8.45
N HIS A 5 -19.81 6.98 9.26
CA HIS A 5 -18.93 8.11 8.96
C HIS A 5 -17.62 7.65 8.29
N GLN A 6 -17.16 8.37 7.27
CA GLN A 6 -15.91 8.08 6.58
C GLN A 6 -14.86 9.14 6.90
N LEU A 7 -13.89 8.80 7.76
CA LEU A 7 -12.77 9.70 8.08
C LEU A 7 -11.79 9.91 6.91
N ASN A 8 -11.79 8.99 5.96
CA ASN A 8 -10.99 9.06 4.74
C ASN A 8 -11.84 8.63 3.56
N LYS A 9 -11.46 9.04 2.36
CA LYS A 9 -12.07 8.51 1.14
C LYS A 9 -11.86 7.00 1.08
N ILE A 10 -12.94 6.24 1.17
CA ILE A 10 -13.00 4.80 0.98
C ILE A 10 -13.41 4.51 -0.47
N SER A 11 -12.91 3.40 -1.02
CA SER A 11 -13.25 2.99 -2.39
C SER A 11 -14.76 2.75 -2.53
N ALA A 12 -15.34 3.25 -3.62
CA ALA A 12 -16.75 2.99 -3.94
C ALA A 12 -17.09 1.49 -3.98
N LYS A 13 -16.15 0.65 -4.44
CA LYS A 13 -16.31 -0.82 -4.39
C LYS A 13 -16.57 -1.38 -2.98
N GLY A 14 -16.09 -0.68 -1.95
CA GLY A 14 -16.36 -1.07 -0.55
C GLY A 14 -17.68 -0.48 -0.05
N THR A 15 -17.94 0.79 -0.33
CA THR A 15 -19.16 1.46 0.14
C THR A 15 -20.43 1.01 -0.58
N GLU A 16 -20.32 0.54 -1.82
CA GLU A 16 -21.43 -0.09 -2.58
C GLU A 16 -21.91 -1.41 -1.98
N LEU A 17 -21.12 -2.03 -1.08
CA LEU A 17 -21.52 -3.23 -0.35
C LEU A 17 -22.41 -2.93 0.87
N LEU A 18 -22.52 -1.66 1.27
CA LEU A 18 -23.43 -1.26 2.34
C LEU A 18 -24.87 -1.42 1.85
N THR A 19 -25.64 -2.23 2.57
CA THR A 19 -27.07 -2.48 2.28
C THR A 19 -27.92 -1.29 2.70
N ASN A 20 -29.25 -1.39 2.47
CA ASN A 20 -30.22 -0.38 2.88
C ASN A 20 -30.33 -0.21 4.42
N ASP A 21 -29.67 -1.06 5.20
CA ASP A 21 -29.60 -0.91 6.65
C ASP A 21 -28.59 0.15 7.09
N TYR A 22 -27.77 0.63 6.16
CA TYR A 22 -26.70 1.62 6.40
C TYR A 22 -26.93 2.89 5.60
N THR A 23 -26.59 4.03 6.19
CA THR A 23 -26.54 5.33 5.53
C THR A 23 -25.23 6.04 5.89
N THR A 24 -24.75 6.94 5.04
CA THR A 24 -23.57 7.75 5.33
C THR A 24 -23.98 9.03 6.06
N THR A 25 -23.15 9.45 7.04
CA THR A 25 -23.29 10.72 7.75
C THR A 25 -22.01 11.54 7.71
N GLU A 26 -22.13 12.85 7.66
CA GLU A 26 -21.01 13.78 7.78
C GLU A 26 -20.70 14.07 9.28
N SER A 27 -21.65 13.80 10.16
CA SER A 27 -21.49 14.01 11.61
C SER A 27 -20.84 12.78 12.27
N ILE A 28 -19.70 12.98 12.90
CA ILE A 28 -19.03 11.92 13.65
C ILE A 28 -19.80 11.56 14.94
N ASP A 29 -20.51 12.52 15.52
CA ASP A 29 -21.26 12.31 16.77
C ASP A 29 -22.52 11.47 16.56
N GLU A 30 -23.03 11.42 15.32
CA GLU A 30 -24.17 10.58 14.95
C GLU A 30 -23.73 9.18 14.46
N ALA A 31 -22.44 8.97 14.28
CA ALA A 31 -21.94 7.74 13.68
C ALA A 31 -22.03 6.56 14.67
N GLU A 32 -22.59 5.47 14.19
CA GLU A 32 -22.58 4.16 14.84
C GLU A 32 -21.44 3.30 14.30
N GLY A 33 -20.90 3.64 13.13
CA GLY A 33 -19.70 3.02 12.55
C GLY A 33 -18.79 4.03 11.88
N ILE A 34 -17.47 3.83 12.00
CA ILE A 34 -16.46 4.65 11.35
C ILE A 34 -15.65 3.81 10.38
N LEU A 35 -15.53 4.28 9.13
CA LEU A 35 -14.58 3.75 8.17
C LEU A 35 -13.35 4.65 8.13
N VAL A 36 -12.18 4.09 8.36
CA VAL A 36 -10.90 4.82 8.40
C VAL A 36 -9.83 4.12 7.57
N ARG A 37 -8.89 4.86 7.03
CA ARG A 37 -7.69 4.34 6.38
C ARG A 37 -6.42 4.84 7.07
N SER A 38 -6.18 6.12 7.08
CA SER A 38 -4.94 6.73 7.56
C SER A 38 -5.13 7.90 8.53
N ALA A 39 -6.35 8.36 8.75
CA ALA A 39 -6.62 9.41 9.72
C ALA A 39 -6.18 8.98 11.13
N ASN A 40 -5.56 9.91 11.86
CA ASN A 40 -5.20 9.68 13.24
C ASN A 40 -6.44 9.86 14.13
N MET A 41 -6.76 8.85 14.93
CA MET A 41 -7.93 8.83 15.79
C MET A 41 -7.59 9.01 17.29
N HIS A 42 -6.30 9.17 17.65
CA HIS A 42 -5.87 9.21 19.05
C HIS A 42 -6.39 10.43 19.82
N GLU A 43 -6.60 11.56 19.12
CA GLU A 43 -7.12 12.81 19.72
C GLU A 43 -8.64 12.97 19.50
N MET A 44 -9.32 11.94 18.97
CA MET A 44 -10.74 12.01 18.69
C MET A 44 -11.56 11.64 19.93
N HIS A 45 -12.65 12.37 20.14
CA HIS A 45 -13.68 11.97 21.07
C HIS A 45 -14.71 11.10 20.35
N PHE A 46 -15.06 9.98 20.94
CA PHE A 46 -16.09 9.08 20.40
C PHE A 46 -17.39 9.28 21.17
N SER A 47 -18.49 9.36 20.42
CA SER A 47 -19.83 9.42 21.03
C SER A 47 -20.22 8.04 21.59
N ASP A 48 -21.13 8.03 22.54
CA ASP A 48 -21.69 6.79 23.12
C ASP A 48 -22.44 5.93 22.09
N ASN A 49 -22.74 6.50 20.90
CA ASN A 49 -23.42 5.77 19.82
C ASN A 49 -22.45 4.92 18.99
N LEU A 50 -21.13 5.16 19.07
CA LEU A 50 -20.16 4.48 18.22
C LEU A 50 -20.00 3.01 18.65
N LEU A 51 -20.34 2.10 17.75
CA LEU A 51 -20.27 0.65 17.99
C LEU A 51 -19.02 0.03 17.39
N ALA A 52 -18.56 0.55 16.24
CA ALA A 52 -17.47 -0.08 15.51
C ALA A 52 -16.60 0.90 14.72
N VAL A 53 -15.31 0.55 14.61
CA VAL A 53 -14.36 1.19 13.72
C VAL A 53 -13.80 0.14 12.77
N ALA A 54 -13.88 0.36 11.46
CA ALA A 54 -13.31 -0.54 10.46
C ALA A 54 -12.20 0.16 9.66
N ARG A 55 -10.98 -0.41 9.73
CA ARG A 55 -9.83 0.12 9.02
C ARG A 55 -9.62 -0.56 7.69
N ALA A 56 -9.60 0.24 6.62
CA ALA A 56 -9.15 -0.20 5.30
C ALA A 56 -7.61 -0.29 5.26
N GLY A 57 -7.06 -1.32 5.90
CA GLY A 57 -5.63 -1.58 6.01
C GLY A 57 -5.28 -2.57 7.12
N ALA A 58 -4.05 -3.07 7.11
CA ALA A 58 -3.60 -4.12 8.05
C ALA A 58 -3.20 -3.59 9.43
N GLY A 59 -2.46 -2.46 9.47
CA GLY A 59 -2.03 -1.88 10.75
C GLY A 59 -3.18 -1.17 11.45
N VAL A 60 -3.06 -0.95 12.76
CA VAL A 60 -4.08 -0.25 13.59
C VAL A 60 -3.46 0.84 14.48
N ASN A 61 -2.23 1.23 14.16
CA ASN A 61 -1.44 2.19 14.93
C ASN A 61 -2.02 3.61 14.97
N ASN A 62 -2.97 3.93 14.12
CA ASN A 62 -3.69 5.20 14.08
C ASN A 62 -5.02 5.17 14.85
N ILE A 63 -5.37 4.05 15.49
CA ILE A 63 -6.61 3.85 16.25
C ILE A 63 -6.26 3.62 17.72
N PRO A 64 -6.89 4.32 18.67
CA PRO A 64 -6.64 4.14 20.10
C PRO A 64 -7.35 2.88 20.63
N LEU A 65 -6.76 1.70 20.39
CA LEU A 65 -7.37 0.40 20.67
C LEU A 65 -7.83 0.24 22.12
N THR A 66 -7.03 0.72 23.09
CA THR A 66 -7.37 0.64 24.51
C THR A 66 -8.63 1.46 24.82
N SER A 67 -8.67 2.70 24.34
CA SER A 67 -9.83 3.59 24.55
C SER A 67 -11.09 3.02 23.84
N CYS A 68 -10.94 2.45 22.64
CA CYS A 68 -12.05 1.77 21.97
C CYS A 68 -12.57 0.60 22.80
N ALA A 69 -11.68 -0.24 23.32
CA ALA A 69 -12.05 -1.40 24.13
C ALA A 69 -12.75 -0.99 25.43
N ASP A 70 -12.26 0.02 26.14
CA ASP A 70 -12.84 0.55 27.36
C ASP A 70 -14.27 1.09 27.15
N GLN A 71 -14.58 1.59 25.95
CA GLN A 71 -15.88 2.11 25.54
C GLN A 71 -16.75 1.05 24.83
N GLY A 72 -16.29 -0.19 24.73
CA GLY A 72 -17.02 -1.28 24.04
C GLY A 72 -17.08 -1.15 22.53
N ILE A 73 -16.21 -0.34 21.90
CA ILE A 73 -16.14 -0.13 20.45
C ILE A 73 -15.31 -1.25 19.82
N VAL A 74 -15.89 -1.98 18.89
CA VAL A 74 -15.19 -3.07 18.17
C VAL A 74 -14.32 -2.48 17.05
N VAL A 75 -13.06 -2.92 16.96
CA VAL A 75 -12.14 -2.48 15.90
C VAL A 75 -11.84 -3.63 14.95
N PHE A 76 -12.10 -3.39 13.66
CA PHE A 76 -11.78 -4.29 12.56
C PHE A 76 -10.66 -3.74 11.70
N ASN A 77 -9.87 -4.65 11.11
CA ASN A 77 -8.86 -4.31 10.11
C ASN A 77 -8.93 -5.29 8.93
N THR A 78 -8.19 -5.00 7.85
CA THR A 78 -8.17 -5.81 6.62
C THR A 78 -6.74 -6.28 6.31
N PRO A 79 -6.20 -7.25 7.09
CA PRO A 79 -4.85 -7.74 6.87
C PRO A 79 -4.75 -8.51 5.54
N GLY A 80 -3.63 -8.30 4.83
CA GLY A 80 -3.34 -9.03 3.59
C GLY A 80 -3.97 -8.46 2.32
N ALA A 81 -4.93 -7.54 2.40
CA ALA A 81 -5.64 -7.01 1.23
C ALA A 81 -4.72 -6.38 0.16
N ASN A 82 -3.62 -5.76 0.57
CA ASN A 82 -2.63 -5.15 -0.32
C ASN A 82 -1.30 -5.92 -0.41
N ALA A 83 -1.24 -7.14 0.13
CA ALA A 83 0.01 -7.88 0.25
C ALA A 83 0.69 -8.14 -1.10
N ASN A 84 -0.09 -8.52 -2.12
CA ASN A 84 0.42 -8.74 -3.47
C ASN A 84 1.00 -7.45 -4.08
N SER A 85 0.29 -6.32 -3.96
CA SER A 85 0.76 -5.03 -4.48
C SER A 85 2.07 -4.58 -3.83
N VAL A 86 2.23 -4.83 -2.52
CA VAL A 86 3.47 -4.52 -1.80
C VAL A 86 4.61 -5.44 -2.27
N MET A 87 4.36 -6.73 -2.47
CA MET A 87 5.33 -7.68 -3.02
C MET A 87 5.80 -7.24 -4.41
N GLU A 88 4.88 -6.88 -5.31
CA GLU A 88 5.21 -6.38 -6.65
C GLU A 88 6.05 -5.11 -6.61
N LEU A 89 5.71 -4.17 -5.72
CA LEU A 89 6.48 -2.94 -5.54
C LEU A 89 7.88 -3.22 -5.01
N ALA A 90 8.05 -4.19 -4.11
CA ALA A 90 9.35 -4.63 -3.63
C ALA A 90 10.23 -5.21 -4.76
N ILE A 91 9.65 -6.03 -5.65
CA ILE A 91 10.34 -6.53 -6.84
C ILE A 91 10.75 -5.38 -7.77
N CYS A 92 9.85 -4.44 -8.02
CA CYS A 92 10.15 -3.23 -8.78
C CYS A 92 11.32 -2.45 -8.15
N GLY A 93 11.32 -2.30 -6.82
CA GLY A 93 12.40 -1.66 -6.07
C GLY A 93 13.75 -2.37 -6.26
N MET A 94 13.79 -3.70 -6.19
CA MET A 94 14.99 -4.49 -6.41
C MET A 94 15.53 -4.34 -7.83
N LEU A 95 14.66 -4.35 -8.85
CA LEU A 95 15.04 -4.15 -10.25
C LEU A 95 15.59 -2.74 -10.48
N ARG A 96 14.96 -1.72 -9.91
CA ARG A 96 15.43 -0.33 -9.97
C ARG A 96 16.75 -0.12 -9.22
N GLY A 97 16.93 -0.78 -8.08
CA GLY A 97 18.17 -0.71 -7.31
C GLY A 97 19.35 -1.43 -7.98
N SER A 98 19.07 -2.41 -8.84
CA SER A 98 20.09 -3.13 -9.60
C SER A 98 20.48 -2.43 -10.91
N ARG A 99 19.64 -1.55 -11.44
CA ARG A 99 19.83 -0.83 -12.72
C ARG A 99 19.29 0.59 -12.61
N ASP A 100 19.97 1.56 -13.19
CA ASP A 100 19.49 2.94 -13.24
C ASP A 100 18.44 3.14 -14.34
N ILE A 101 17.25 2.52 -14.12
CA ILE A 101 16.14 2.60 -15.06
C ILE A 101 15.64 4.04 -15.21
N VAL A 102 15.56 4.79 -14.11
CA VAL A 102 15.05 6.17 -14.13
C VAL A 102 16.02 7.11 -14.82
N GLY A 103 17.32 7.00 -14.55
CA GLY A 103 18.34 7.74 -15.26
C GLY A 103 18.34 7.43 -16.76
N GLY A 104 18.16 6.15 -17.12
CA GLY A 104 18.01 5.72 -18.50
C GLY A 104 16.80 6.37 -19.20
N ILE A 105 15.62 6.37 -18.55
CA ILE A 105 14.43 7.02 -19.08
C ILE A 105 14.66 8.53 -19.28
N ASN A 106 15.18 9.21 -18.28
CA ASN A 106 15.45 10.66 -18.35
C ASN A 106 16.44 10.98 -19.47
N TRP A 107 17.48 10.16 -19.61
CA TRP A 107 18.44 10.34 -20.68
C TRP A 107 17.81 10.14 -22.06
N VAL A 108 17.00 9.09 -22.27
CA VAL A 108 16.30 8.87 -23.55
C VAL A 108 15.39 10.05 -23.89
N GLN A 109 14.68 10.59 -22.88
CA GLN A 109 13.85 11.79 -23.10
C GLN A 109 14.70 13.01 -23.48
N SER A 110 15.90 13.15 -22.92
CA SER A 110 16.78 14.30 -23.22
C SER A 110 17.36 14.29 -24.65
N ILE A 111 17.48 13.12 -25.27
CA ILE A 111 17.98 12.98 -26.65
C ILE A 111 16.87 12.78 -27.69
N LYS A 112 15.60 12.77 -27.26
CA LYS A 112 14.43 12.62 -28.12
C LYS A 112 14.40 13.74 -29.16
N GLY A 113 14.24 13.35 -30.44
CA GLY A 113 14.17 14.29 -31.55
C GLY A 113 15.53 14.73 -32.13
N SER A 114 16.64 14.25 -31.56
CA SER A 114 17.95 14.47 -32.18
C SER A 114 18.05 13.70 -33.53
N PRO A 115 18.59 14.32 -34.59
CA PRO A 115 18.86 13.63 -35.87
C PRO A 115 19.79 12.43 -35.70
N ASP A 116 20.70 12.48 -34.73
CA ASP A 116 21.69 11.44 -34.45
C ASP A 116 21.29 10.49 -33.30
N VAL A 117 20.00 10.43 -32.92
CA VAL A 117 19.54 9.66 -31.75
C VAL A 117 20.06 8.23 -31.73
N ALA A 118 20.08 7.52 -32.85
CA ALA A 118 20.57 6.15 -32.93
C ALA A 118 22.05 6.03 -32.53
N LYS A 119 22.90 6.92 -33.01
CA LYS A 119 24.32 6.96 -32.63
C LYS A 119 24.50 7.32 -31.16
N MET A 120 23.70 8.26 -30.66
CA MET A 120 23.74 8.68 -29.24
C MET A 120 23.35 7.50 -28.33
N VAL A 121 22.31 6.71 -28.69
CA VAL A 121 21.89 5.54 -27.94
C VAL A 121 23.03 4.51 -27.90
N GLU A 122 23.64 4.17 -29.03
CA GLU A 122 24.75 3.21 -29.06
C GLU A 122 25.95 3.64 -28.21
N LYS A 123 26.30 4.92 -28.21
CA LYS A 123 27.40 5.46 -27.41
C LYS A 123 27.09 5.57 -25.91
N GLY A 124 25.81 5.77 -25.56
CA GLY A 124 25.42 6.13 -24.19
C GLY A 124 24.78 5.01 -23.37
N LYS A 125 24.20 4.01 -24.01
CA LYS A 125 23.42 2.95 -23.34
C LYS A 125 24.18 2.18 -22.26
N SER A 126 25.50 2.02 -22.42
CA SER A 126 26.34 1.28 -21.46
C SER A 126 26.42 1.93 -20.08
N ARG A 127 26.14 3.22 -19.94
CA ARG A 127 26.09 3.93 -18.64
C ARG A 127 24.98 3.40 -17.74
N PHE A 128 23.94 2.81 -18.32
CA PHE A 128 22.79 2.28 -17.61
C PHE A 128 22.83 0.74 -17.50
N ALA A 129 23.92 0.12 -17.90
CA ALA A 129 24.17 -1.29 -17.64
C ALA A 129 24.29 -1.47 -16.13
N GLY A 130 23.44 -2.34 -15.57
CA GLY A 130 23.46 -2.62 -14.14
C GLY A 130 23.78 -4.09 -13.86
N ASN A 131 23.45 -4.53 -12.66
CA ASN A 131 23.64 -5.92 -12.26
C ASN A 131 22.35 -6.72 -12.44
N GLU A 132 22.46 -8.02 -12.65
CA GLU A 132 21.34 -8.93 -12.58
C GLU A 132 20.99 -9.27 -11.13
N LEU A 133 19.73 -9.60 -10.88
CA LEU A 133 19.29 -10.13 -9.59
C LEU A 133 19.71 -11.59 -9.39
N ARG A 134 19.86 -12.34 -10.49
CA ARG A 134 20.29 -13.74 -10.46
C ARG A 134 21.57 -13.94 -9.63
N GLY A 135 21.54 -14.92 -8.75
CA GLY A 135 22.67 -15.25 -7.87
C GLY A 135 22.90 -14.32 -6.69
N LYS A 136 22.19 -13.17 -6.61
CA LYS A 136 22.27 -12.28 -5.44
C LYS A 136 21.54 -12.90 -4.25
N LYS A 137 21.97 -12.54 -3.05
CA LYS A 137 21.33 -12.95 -1.79
C LYS A 137 20.28 -11.92 -1.38
N LEU A 138 19.11 -12.39 -0.98
CA LEU A 138 18.03 -11.57 -0.41
C LEU A 138 17.71 -12.07 1.00
N GLY A 139 17.92 -11.23 2.00
CA GLY A 139 17.44 -11.49 3.36
C GLY A 139 16.03 -10.95 3.53
N ILE A 140 15.12 -11.75 4.08
CA ILE A 140 13.73 -11.36 4.36
C ILE A 140 13.48 -11.52 5.86
N ILE A 141 13.05 -10.43 6.51
CA ILE A 141 12.64 -10.46 7.91
C ILE A 141 11.10 -10.55 7.94
N GLY A 142 10.59 -11.71 8.35
CA GLY A 142 9.16 -12.02 8.39
C GLY A 142 8.63 -12.66 7.10
N LEU A 143 8.14 -13.90 7.21
CA LEU A 143 7.58 -14.69 6.10
C LEU A 143 6.05 -14.73 6.13
N GLY A 144 5.44 -13.58 6.47
CA GLY A 144 3.97 -13.43 6.44
C GLY A 144 3.41 -13.27 5.03
N ALA A 145 2.24 -12.64 4.94
CA ALA A 145 1.47 -12.46 3.69
C ALA A 145 2.24 -11.74 2.56
N ILE A 146 3.27 -10.96 2.88
CA ILE A 146 4.13 -10.26 1.90
C ILE A 146 5.44 -11.03 1.72
N GLY A 147 6.16 -11.33 2.83
CA GLY A 147 7.50 -11.90 2.76
C GLY A 147 7.56 -13.29 2.14
N GLY A 148 6.57 -14.15 2.41
CA GLY A 148 6.49 -15.49 1.81
C GLY A 148 6.35 -15.44 0.28
N PRO A 149 5.34 -14.75 -0.29
CA PRO A 149 5.24 -14.56 -1.73
C PRO A 149 6.46 -13.88 -2.36
N LEU A 150 7.06 -12.87 -1.68
CA LEU A 150 8.28 -12.21 -2.14
C LEU A 150 9.45 -13.19 -2.21
N ALA A 151 9.65 -14.05 -1.20
CA ALA A 151 10.67 -15.08 -1.21
C ALA A 151 10.52 -16.00 -2.43
N ASN A 152 9.31 -16.50 -2.67
CA ASN A 152 9.02 -17.36 -3.81
C ASN A 152 9.29 -16.67 -5.16
N ALA A 153 8.91 -15.40 -5.29
CA ALA A 153 9.17 -14.62 -6.49
C ALA A 153 10.68 -14.40 -6.70
N ALA A 154 11.42 -14.06 -5.65
CA ALA A 154 12.86 -13.86 -5.69
C ALA A 154 13.62 -15.15 -6.10
N ILE A 155 13.22 -16.31 -5.57
CA ILE A 155 13.77 -17.61 -5.98
C ILE A 155 13.55 -17.85 -7.48
N ARG A 156 12.36 -17.56 -8.00
CA ARG A 156 12.05 -17.69 -9.45
C ARG A 156 12.86 -16.72 -10.31
N LEU A 157 13.26 -15.57 -9.77
CA LEU A 157 14.20 -14.64 -10.41
C LEU A 157 15.67 -15.12 -10.32
N GLY A 158 15.92 -16.27 -9.70
CA GLY A 158 17.24 -16.86 -9.55
C GLY A 158 18.07 -16.28 -8.40
N MET A 159 17.43 -15.63 -7.44
CA MET A 159 18.09 -15.16 -6.22
C MET A 159 18.23 -16.29 -5.18
N ASN A 160 19.18 -16.13 -4.26
CA ASN A 160 19.32 -16.95 -3.06
C ASN A 160 18.60 -16.20 -1.92
N VAL A 161 17.59 -16.81 -1.29
CA VAL A 161 16.76 -16.19 -0.25
C VAL A 161 17.03 -16.87 1.08
#